data_dd5d5593929287d9d8277f8017144b6e
#
_entry.id   dd5d5593929287d9d8277f8017144b6e
#
_cell.length_a   1.000
_cell.length_b   1.000
_cell.length_c   1.000
_cell.angle_alpha   90.00
_cell.angle_beta   90.00
_cell.angle_gamma   90.00
#
_symmetry.space_group_name_H-M   'P 1'
#
loop_
_entity.id
_entity.type
_entity.pdbx_description
1 polymer ?
#
loop_
_entity_poly.entity_id
_entity_poly.type
_entity_poly.pdbx_seq_one_letter_code
_entity_poly.pdbx_strand_id
1 'polypeptide(L)'
;MTKNEILEKVKELIAAPSCNAELKKAAEAYLAAQNKANADALIKCLEANVNSIDETIELAKSDFGTNIFGAEQAANMVKLGNDLKAKGEKYCFCPACQAGSKIYENKDVL
;
A
#
# COMPACT_ATOMS: atom_id res chain seq x y z
N MET A 1 13.32 -3.24 10.76
CA MET A 1 12.52 -4.48 10.63
C MET A 1 13.39 -5.69 10.44
N THR A 2 13.06 -6.79 11.10
CA THR A 2 13.71 -8.07 10.84
C THR A 2 13.15 -8.72 9.57
N LYS A 3 13.85 -9.73 9.06
CA LYS A 3 13.38 -10.49 7.89
C LYS A 3 12.00 -11.11 8.14
N ASN A 4 11.79 -11.69 9.33
CA ASN A 4 10.50 -12.29 9.68
C ASN A 4 9.38 -11.26 9.72
N GLU A 5 9.64 -10.06 10.24
CA GLU A 5 8.66 -8.99 10.27
C GLU A 5 8.27 -8.53 8.88
N ILE A 6 9.23 -8.40 7.97
CA ILE A 6 8.94 -7.99 6.60
C ILE A 6 8.15 -9.07 5.85
N LEU A 7 8.44 -10.34 6.10
CA LEU A 7 7.68 -11.45 5.52
C LEU A 7 6.22 -11.45 5.99
N GLU A 8 5.98 -11.11 7.26
CA GLU A 8 4.62 -10.93 7.76
C GLU A 8 3.89 -9.80 7.04
N LYS A 9 4.57 -8.69 6.76
CA LYS A 9 4.01 -7.57 5.99
C LYS A 9 3.71 -7.97 4.55
N VAL A 10 4.54 -8.79 3.93
CA VAL A 10 4.28 -9.34 2.59
C VAL A 10 3.00 -10.19 2.60
N LYS A 11 2.81 -11.01 3.62
CA LYS A 11 1.58 -11.82 3.79
C LYS A 11 0.36 -10.92 3.99
N GLU A 12 0.46 -9.87 4.78
CA GLU A 12 -0.61 -8.89 4.97
C GLU A 12 -0.98 -8.20 3.66
N LEU A 13 0.02 -7.85 2.86
CA LEU A 13 -0.18 -7.25 1.54
C LEU A 13 -0.98 -8.17 0.62
N ILE A 14 -0.62 -9.44 0.55
CA ILE A 14 -1.31 -10.44 -0.27
C ILE A 14 -2.78 -10.59 0.17
N ALA A 15 -3.02 -10.59 1.47
CA ALA A 15 -4.36 -10.75 2.05
C ALA A 15 -5.22 -9.49 1.95
N ALA A 16 -4.64 -8.32 1.67
CA ALA A 16 -5.37 -7.07 1.65
C ALA A 16 -6.34 -6.98 0.46
N PRO A 17 -7.64 -6.65 0.68
CA PRO A 17 -8.62 -6.56 -0.41
C PRO A 17 -8.29 -5.49 -1.45
N SER A 18 -7.57 -4.45 -1.04
CA SER A 18 -7.18 -3.33 -1.91
C SER A 18 -5.90 -3.60 -2.72
N CYS A 19 -5.24 -4.74 -2.52
CA CYS A 19 -4.06 -5.12 -3.26
C CYS A 19 -4.43 -5.48 -4.71
N ASN A 20 -3.78 -4.85 -5.71
CA ASN A 20 -4.04 -5.19 -7.08
C ASN A 20 -3.40 -6.54 -7.46
N ALA A 21 -3.88 -7.16 -8.54
CA ALA A 21 -3.43 -8.49 -8.95
C ALA A 21 -1.93 -8.55 -9.26
N GLU A 22 -1.38 -7.51 -9.88
CA GLU A 22 0.04 -7.45 -10.23
C GLU A 22 0.93 -7.43 -8.99
N LEU A 23 0.60 -6.56 -8.03
CA LEU A 23 1.34 -6.46 -6.77
C LEU A 23 1.22 -7.73 -5.95
N LYS A 24 0.03 -8.31 -5.89
CA LYS A 24 -0.22 -9.59 -5.22
C LYS A 24 0.64 -10.71 -5.80
N LYS A 25 0.70 -10.78 -7.13
CA LYS A 25 1.51 -11.79 -7.84
C LYS A 25 3.00 -11.64 -7.53
N ALA A 26 3.52 -10.41 -7.54
CA ALA A 26 4.92 -10.16 -7.20
C ALA A 26 5.23 -10.52 -5.75
N ALA A 27 4.32 -10.24 -4.83
CA ALA A 27 4.47 -10.59 -3.42
C ALA A 27 4.45 -12.10 -3.20
N GLU A 28 3.55 -12.83 -3.87
CA GLU A 28 3.48 -14.29 -3.82
C GLU A 28 4.75 -14.94 -4.37
N ALA A 29 5.27 -14.42 -5.48
CA ALA A 29 6.52 -14.90 -6.08
C ALA A 29 7.70 -14.72 -5.13
N TYR A 30 7.76 -13.59 -4.42
CA TYR A 30 8.80 -13.35 -3.43
C TYR A 30 8.71 -14.33 -2.25
N LEU A 31 7.51 -14.62 -1.76
CA LEU A 31 7.34 -15.62 -0.69
C LEU A 31 7.75 -17.02 -1.11
N ALA A 32 7.48 -17.38 -2.37
CA ALA A 32 7.84 -18.69 -2.92
C ALA A 32 9.35 -18.84 -3.13
N ALA A 33 10.03 -17.77 -3.53
CA ALA A 33 11.48 -17.77 -3.78
C ALA A 33 12.07 -16.42 -3.39
N GLN A 34 12.67 -16.34 -2.23
CA GLN A 34 13.24 -15.12 -1.65
C GLN A 34 14.62 -14.83 -2.22
N ASN A 35 14.68 -14.52 -3.51
CA ASN A 35 15.90 -14.16 -4.20
C ASN A 35 15.88 -12.67 -4.62
N LYS A 36 17.03 -12.17 -5.08
CA LYS A 36 17.19 -10.78 -5.47
C LYS A 36 16.27 -10.39 -6.63
N ALA A 37 16.10 -11.26 -7.62
CA ALA A 37 15.23 -10.97 -8.77
C ALA A 37 13.79 -10.75 -8.35
N ASN A 38 13.26 -11.59 -7.46
CA ASN A 38 11.90 -11.46 -6.95
C ASN A 38 11.77 -10.26 -5.99
N ALA A 39 12.80 -9.97 -5.20
CA ALA A 39 12.83 -8.79 -4.35
C ALA A 39 12.79 -7.51 -5.19
N ASP A 40 13.61 -7.43 -6.23
CA ASP A 40 13.64 -6.27 -7.13
C ASP A 40 12.29 -6.08 -7.85
N ALA A 41 11.67 -7.17 -8.31
CA ALA A 41 10.35 -7.13 -8.93
C ALA A 41 9.28 -6.61 -7.96
N LEU A 42 9.30 -7.06 -6.71
CA LEU A 42 8.39 -6.60 -5.68
C LEU A 42 8.59 -5.11 -5.38
N ILE A 43 9.82 -4.67 -5.24
CA ILE A 43 10.14 -3.26 -4.99
C ILE A 43 9.63 -2.37 -6.13
N LYS A 44 9.84 -2.76 -7.38
CA LYS A 44 9.32 -2.01 -8.54
C LYS A 44 7.80 -1.93 -8.56
N CYS A 45 7.12 -3.04 -8.24
CA CYS A 45 5.67 -3.05 -8.13
C CYS A 45 5.17 -2.13 -7.01
N LEU A 46 5.86 -2.11 -5.88
CA LEU A 46 5.52 -1.22 -4.77
C LEU A 46 5.65 0.24 -5.18
N GLU A 47 6.73 0.61 -5.86
CA GLU A 47 6.91 1.98 -6.36
C GLU A 47 5.77 2.42 -7.27
N ALA A 48 5.26 1.52 -8.11
CA ALA A 48 4.19 1.82 -9.05
C ALA A 48 2.80 1.83 -8.42
N ASN A 49 2.58 1.08 -7.34
CA ASN A 49 1.24 0.80 -6.82
C ASN A 49 0.95 1.34 -5.42
N VAL A 50 1.96 1.72 -4.65
CA VAL A 50 1.74 2.37 -3.34
C VAL A 50 1.44 3.85 -3.58
N ASN A 51 0.22 4.25 -3.24
CA ASN A 51 -0.22 5.63 -3.40
C ASN A 51 0.25 6.51 -2.25
N SER A 52 0.50 7.80 -2.54
CA SER A 52 0.72 8.79 -1.49
C SER A 52 -0.61 9.12 -0.80
N ILE A 53 -0.53 9.63 0.43
CA ILE A 53 -1.73 10.08 1.16
C ILE A 53 -2.42 11.24 0.43
N ASP A 54 -1.66 12.12 -0.21
CA ASP A 54 -2.19 13.22 -1.02
C ASP A 54 -3.02 12.72 -2.21
N GLU A 55 -2.52 11.70 -2.92
CA GLU A 55 -3.25 11.07 -4.03
C GLU A 55 -4.56 10.47 -3.56
N THR A 56 -4.57 9.81 -2.41
CA THR A 56 -5.78 9.23 -1.82
C THR A 56 -6.79 10.30 -1.44
N ILE A 57 -6.36 11.40 -0.84
CA ILE A 57 -7.22 12.52 -0.49
C ILE A 57 -7.85 13.14 -1.75
N GLU A 58 -7.04 13.38 -2.78
CA GLU A 58 -7.53 13.93 -4.06
C GLU A 58 -8.54 13.00 -4.72
N LEU A 59 -8.30 11.69 -4.71
CA LEU A 59 -9.24 10.71 -5.23
C LEU A 59 -10.56 10.76 -4.47
N ALA A 60 -10.53 10.83 -3.15
CA ALA A 60 -11.73 10.89 -2.31
C ALA A 60 -12.53 12.18 -2.51
N LYS A 61 -11.86 13.29 -2.84
CA LYS A 61 -12.51 14.58 -3.15
C LYS A 61 -13.14 14.60 -4.54
N SER A 62 -12.70 13.74 -5.46
CA SER A 62 -13.17 13.74 -6.83
C SER A 62 -14.57 13.14 -6.96
N ASP A 63 -15.25 13.46 -8.06
CA ASP A 63 -16.54 12.84 -8.38
C ASP A 63 -16.40 11.33 -8.57
N PHE A 64 -15.28 10.90 -9.12
CA PHE A 64 -14.97 9.48 -9.30
C PHE A 64 -14.87 8.77 -7.94
N GLY A 65 -14.19 9.37 -6.97
CA GLY A 65 -14.10 8.83 -5.61
C GLY A 65 -15.46 8.78 -4.92
N THR A 66 -16.26 9.82 -5.07
CA THR A 66 -17.62 9.88 -4.53
C THR A 66 -18.50 8.76 -5.12
N ASN A 67 -18.34 8.47 -6.41
CA ASN A 67 -19.10 7.40 -7.06
C ASN A 67 -18.66 6.00 -6.59
N ILE A 68 -17.37 5.81 -6.32
CA ILE A 68 -16.83 4.51 -5.87
C ILE A 68 -17.15 4.25 -4.40
N PHE A 69 -16.91 5.23 -3.54
CA PHE A 69 -16.97 5.06 -2.07
C PHE A 69 -18.29 5.52 -1.47
N GLY A 70 -19.10 6.29 -2.19
CA GLY A 70 -20.25 6.99 -1.66
C GLY A 70 -19.84 8.32 -1.01
N ALA A 71 -20.75 9.28 -0.99
CA ALA A 71 -20.46 10.64 -0.51
C ALA A 71 -19.98 10.67 0.96
N GLU A 72 -20.63 9.89 1.83
CA GLU A 72 -20.29 9.83 3.26
C GLU A 72 -18.90 9.21 3.47
N GLN A 73 -18.66 8.08 2.82
CA GLN A 73 -17.36 7.38 2.93
C GLN A 73 -16.23 8.22 2.35
N ALA A 74 -16.45 8.87 1.21
CA ALA A 74 -15.45 9.76 0.60
C ALA A 74 -15.11 10.93 1.52
N ALA A 75 -16.10 11.54 2.16
CA ALA A 75 -15.89 12.63 3.11
C ALA A 75 -15.09 12.16 4.34
N ASN A 76 -15.39 10.97 4.84
CA ASN A 76 -14.67 10.36 5.96
C ASN A 76 -13.21 10.06 5.58
N MET A 77 -12.96 9.59 4.36
CA MET A 77 -11.61 9.35 3.85
C MET A 77 -10.79 10.64 3.77
N VAL A 78 -11.38 11.72 3.31
CA VAL A 78 -10.71 13.04 3.26
C VAL A 78 -10.32 13.50 4.66
N LYS A 79 -11.23 13.39 5.61
CA LYS A 79 -10.99 13.78 7.00
C LYS A 79 -9.87 12.93 7.63
N LEU A 80 -9.96 11.62 7.49
CA LEU A 80 -8.94 10.70 8.00
C LEU A 80 -7.59 10.97 7.35
N GLY A 81 -7.56 11.15 6.03
CA GLY A 81 -6.34 11.45 5.30
C GLY A 81 -5.66 12.73 5.78
N ASN A 82 -6.43 13.79 5.98
CA ASN A 82 -5.90 15.06 6.49
C ASN A 82 -5.35 14.90 7.92
N ASP A 83 -6.04 14.14 8.78
CA ASP A 83 -5.58 13.88 10.14
C ASP A 83 -4.27 13.10 10.14
N LEU A 84 -4.15 12.07 9.32
CA LEU A 84 -2.94 11.25 9.19
C LEU A 84 -1.79 12.06 8.60
N LYS A 85 -2.06 12.90 7.60
CA LYS A 85 -1.06 13.78 7.00
C LYS A 85 -0.51 14.75 8.04
N ALA A 86 -1.35 15.30 8.90
CA ALA A 86 -0.94 16.18 9.99
C ALA A 86 -0.03 15.46 11.01
N LYS A 87 -0.16 14.14 11.13
CA LYS A 87 0.70 13.29 11.98
C LYS A 87 1.99 12.86 11.30
N GLY A 88 2.22 13.27 10.05
CA GLY A 88 3.43 12.94 9.31
C GLY A 88 3.33 11.70 8.42
N GLU A 89 2.18 11.12 8.24
CA GLU A 89 1.97 9.99 7.33
C GLU A 89 2.13 10.44 5.88
N LYS A 90 2.82 9.62 5.08
CA LYS A 90 3.14 9.94 3.68
C LYS A 90 2.35 9.12 2.68
N TYR A 91 1.86 7.95 3.08
CA TYR A 91 1.26 6.96 2.17
C TYR A 91 -0.22 6.76 2.45
N CYS A 92 -0.93 6.25 1.45
CA CYS A 92 -2.34 5.90 1.56
C CYS A 92 -2.59 4.99 2.78
N PHE A 93 -3.73 5.15 3.40
CA PHE A 93 -4.12 4.42 4.60
C PHE A 93 -4.91 3.14 4.33
N CYS A 94 -5.08 2.72 3.06
CA CYS A 94 -5.71 1.44 2.76
C CYS A 94 -4.80 0.28 3.21
N PRO A 95 -5.36 -0.91 3.52
CA PRO A 95 -4.54 -2.03 4.02
C PRO A 95 -3.37 -2.40 3.13
N ALA A 96 -3.57 -2.44 1.81
CA ALA A 96 -2.50 -2.76 0.86
C ALA A 96 -1.38 -1.72 0.88
N CYS A 97 -1.71 -0.43 0.88
CA CYS A 97 -0.72 0.65 0.90
C CYS A 97 0.01 0.71 2.26
N GLN A 98 -0.67 0.43 3.36
CA GLN A 98 -0.04 0.38 4.69
C GLN A 98 1.00 -0.75 4.77
N ALA A 99 0.64 -1.95 4.36
CA ALA A 99 1.58 -3.06 4.32
C ALA A 99 2.70 -2.81 3.31
N GLY A 100 2.34 -2.37 2.11
CA GLY A 100 3.30 -2.10 1.03
C GLY A 100 4.30 -1.01 1.38
N SER A 101 3.88 0.08 2.01
CA SER A 101 4.78 1.16 2.40
C SER A 101 5.80 0.70 3.45
N LYS A 102 5.40 -0.14 4.39
CA LYS A 102 6.31 -0.71 5.39
C LYS A 102 7.37 -1.59 4.75
N ILE A 103 6.99 -2.39 3.76
CA ILE A 103 7.93 -3.22 2.98
C ILE A 103 8.89 -2.31 2.21
N TYR A 104 8.38 -1.28 1.53
CA TYR A 104 9.18 -0.37 0.73
C TYR A 104 10.18 0.41 1.57
N GLU A 105 9.77 0.93 2.73
CA GLU A 105 10.66 1.65 3.65
C GLU A 105 11.78 0.76 4.20
N ASN A 106 11.57 -0.55 4.22
CA ASN A 106 12.52 -1.55 4.72
C ASN A 106 13.05 -2.46 3.61
N LYS A 107 13.07 -1.98 2.37
CA LYS A 107 13.48 -2.76 1.19
C LYS A 107 14.90 -3.35 1.29
N ASP A 108 15.76 -2.76 2.09
CA ASP A 108 17.11 -3.27 2.32
C ASP A 108 17.14 -4.63 3.02
N VAL A 109 16.04 -5.00 3.66
CA VAL A 109 15.89 -6.29 4.36
C VAL A 109 15.46 -7.41 3.40
N LEU A 110 14.89 -7.08 2.25
CA LEU A 110 14.42 -8.04 1.24
C LEU A 110 15.56 -8.85 0.61
#